data_5a0d81aad2af2443fe602a18977c08f4
#
_entry.id   5a0d81aad2af2443fe602a18977c08f4
#
_cell.length_a   1.000
_cell.length_b   1.000
_cell.length_c   1.000
_cell.angle_alpha   90.00
_cell.angle_beta   90.00
_cell.angle_gamma   90.00
#
_symmetry.space_group_name_H-M   'P 1'
#
loop_
_entity.id
_entity.type
_entity.pdbx_description
1 polymer ?
#
loop_
_entity_poly.entity_id
_entity_poly.type
_entity_poly.pdbx_seq_one_letter_code
_entity_poly.pdbx_strand_id
1 'polypeptide(L)'
;MIEVRQISTKSNDFKNIKRVYNTVFPQNELLPLSLLKMRAKAGKAEFCSIYNEERKWVGFFYTVYNKRIAYIFFLAIDPHHHGQGLGSATLTAIKERYAGKRITLSAERPDPQAPNN
;
A
#
# COMPACT_ATOMS: atom_id res chain seq x y z
N MET A 1 -8.21 -5.63 14.60
CA MET A 1 -7.30 -6.34 13.70
C MET A 1 -7.66 -6.02 12.25
N ILE A 2 -6.67 -5.86 11.39
CA ILE A 2 -6.93 -5.53 9.98
C ILE A 2 -6.91 -6.78 9.12
N GLU A 3 -7.47 -6.65 7.92
CA GLU A 3 -7.41 -7.68 6.90
C GLU A 3 -6.68 -7.10 5.70
N VAL A 4 -5.74 -7.86 5.13
CA VAL A 4 -5.02 -7.49 3.92
C VAL A 4 -5.41 -8.45 2.82
N ARG A 5 -5.79 -7.92 1.66
CA ARG A 5 -6.14 -8.74 0.50
C ARG A 5 -5.41 -8.26 -0.73
N GLN A 6 -4.82 -9.20 -1.44
CA GLN A 6 -4.34 -8.93 -2.78
C GLN A 6 -5.55 -8.72 -3.68
N ILE A 7 -5.52 -7.66 -4.50
CA ILE A 7 -6.64 -7.34 -5.37
C ILE A 7 -6.21 -7.40 -6.82
N SER A 8 -7.19 -7.71 -7.67
CA SER A 8 -7.04 -7.69 -9.11
C SER A 8 -7.01 -6.24 -9.59
N THR A 9 -6.37 -6.00 -10.75
CA THR A 9 -6.35 -4.67 -11.36
C THR A 9 -7.75 -4.21 -11.79
N LYS A 10 -8.73 -5.10 -11.76
CA LYS A 10 -10.12 -4.78 -12.09
C LYS A 10 -10.97 -4.54 -10.86
N SER A 11 -10.38 -4.57 -9.68
CA SER A 11 -11.12 -4.40 -8.43
C SER A 11 -11.76 -3.02 -8.33
N ASN A 12 -12.95 -2.96 -7.74
CA ASN A 12 -13.61 -1.70 -7.46
C ASN A 12 -12.83 -0.84 -6.47
N ASP A 13 -11.94 -1.46 -5.69
CA ASP A 13 -11.12 -0.74 -4.74
C ASP A 13 -10.20 0.28 -5.41
N PHE A 14 -9.97 0.15 -6.71
CA PHE A 14 -9.13 1.13 -7.41
C PHE A 14 -9.70 2.53 -7.42
N LYS A 15 -10.99 2.69 -7.22
CA LYS A 15 -11.55 4.02 -7.05
C LYS A 15 -10.96 4.69 -5.80
N ASN A 16 -10.88 3.94 -4.71
CA ASN A 16 -10.31 4.44 -3.47
C ASN A 16 -8.79 4.57 -3.56
N ILE A 17 -8.14 3.59 -4.20
CA ILE A 17 -6.70 3.61 -4.37
C ILE A 17 -6.28 4.86 -5.16
N LYS A 18 -6.98 5.13 -6.26
CA LYS A 18 -6.66 6.29 -7.08
C LYS A 18 -6.83 7.59 -6.30
N ARG A 19 -7.91 7.70 -5.53
CA ARG A 19 -8.16 8.88 -4.72
C ARG A 19 -7.05 9.10 -3.70
N VAL A 20 -6.71 8.07 -2.95
CA VAL A 20 -5.69 8.17 -1.91
C VAL A 20 -4.30 8.39 -2.53
N TYR A 21 -4.01 7.68 -3.61
CA TYR A 21 -2.73 7.82 -4.31
C TYR A 21 -2.49 9.27 -4.74
N ASN A 22 -3.51 9.90 -5.32
CA ASN A 22 -3.39 11.27 -5.80
C ASN A 22 -3.44 12.30 -4.68
N THR A 23 -4.01 11.94 -3.53
CA THR A 23 -4.14 12.86 -2.40
C THR A 23 -2.92 12.82 -1.49
N VAL A 24 -2.42 11.62 -1.20
CA VAL A 24 -1.38 11.44 -0.18
C VAL A 24 0.02 11.66 -0.74
N PHE A 25 0.26 11.31 -2.00
CA PHE A 25 1.60 11.37 -2.58
C PHE A 25 1.77 12.64 -3.43
N PRO A 26 3.00 13.21 -3.48
CA PRO A 26 3.24 14.41 -4.28
C PRO A 26 2.96 14.17 -5.76
N GLN A 27 2.22 15.07 -6.38
CA GLN A 27 1.78 14.90 -7.77
C GLN A 27 2.94 14.85 -8.76
N ASN A 28 3.99 15.60 -8.51
CA ASN A 28 5.11 15.65 -9.43
C ASN A 28 6.05 14.45 -9.33
N GLU A 29 5.79 13.55 -8.38
CA GLU A 29 6.62 12.37 -8.19
C GLU A 29 5.86 11.08 -8.46
N LEU A 30 4.60 11.19 -8.87
CA LEU A 30 3.79 10.01 -9.07
C LEU A 30 4.13 9.30 -10.37
N LEU A 31 4.25 7.99 -10.29
CA LEU A 31 4.24 7.14 -11.47
C LEU A 31 2.78 6.98 -11.92
N PRO A 32 2.56 6.85 -13.23
CA PRO A 32 1.19 6.59 -13.69
C PRO A 32 0.66 5.30 -13.09
N LEU A 33 -0.56 5.35 -12.58
CA LEU A 33 -1.19 4.19 -11.98
C LEU A 33 -1.32 3.06 -13.01
N SER A 34 -1.49 3.40 -14.29
CA SER A 34 -1.56 2.41 -15.35
C SER A 34 -0.28 1.59 -15.47
N LEU A 35 0.87 2.22 -15.23
CA LEU A 35 2.14 1.51 -15.25
C LEU A 35 2.23 0.51 -14.10
N LEU A 36 1.79 0.93 -12.91
CA LEU A 36 1.79 0.06 -11.74
C LEU A 36 0.86 -1.14 -11.96
N LYS A 37 -0.29 -0.89 -12.56
CA LYS A 37 -1.23 -1.97 -12.88
C LYS A 37 -0.64 -2.95 -13.88
N MET A 38 0.10 -2.44 -14.88
CA MET A 38 0.73 -3.28 -15.87
C MET A 38 1.72 -4.26 -15.23
N ARG A 39 2.53 -3.77 -14.28
CA ARG A 39 3.47 -4.62 -13.59
C ARG A 39 2.77 -5.67 -12.72
N ALA A 40 1.66 -5.29 -12.12
CA ALA A 40 0.89 -6.22 -11.31
C ALA A 40 0.30 -7.34 -12.19
N LYS A 41 -0.20 -6.99 -13.37
CA LYS A 41 -0.72 -7.99 -14.32
C LYS A 41 0.38 -8.94 -14.78
N ALA A 42 1.60 -8.45 -14.87
CA ALA A 42 2.73 -9.29 -15.29
C ALA A 42 3.24 -10.21 -14.19
N GLY A 43 2.66 -10.14 -12.99
CA GLY A 43 3.04 -11.01 -11.88
C GLY A 43 4.30 -10.59 -11.15
N LYS A 44 4.77 -9.36 -11.39
CA LYS A 44 6.00 -8.86 -10.77
C LYS A 44 5.74 -7.94 -9.59
N ALA A 45 4.49 -7.58 -9.38
CA ALA A 45 4.10 -6.69 -8.32
C ALA A 45 2.67 -7.01 -7.91
N GLU A 46 2.24 -6.45 -6.79
CA GLU A 46 0.87 -6.67 -6.35
C GLU A 46 0.34 -5.45 -5.63
N PHE A 47 -0.96 -5.20 -5.82
CA PHE A 47 -1.72 -4.25 -5.02
C PHE A 47 -2.42 -5.03 -3.91
N CYS A 48 -2.32 -4.52 -2.70
CA CYS A 48 -3.06 -5.10 -1.59
C CYS A 48 -3.93 -4.02 -0.96
N SER A 49 -5.19 -4.33 -0.75
CA SER A 49 -6.11 -3.45 -0.03
C SER A 49 -6.08 -3.81 1.45
N ILE A 50 -6.32 -2.80 2.28
CA ILE A 50 -6.35 -2.93 3.73
C ILE A 50 -7.75 -2.61 4.21
N TYR A 51 -8.32 -3.51 5.01
CA TYR A 51 -9.66 -3.33 5.59
C TYR A 51 -9.56 -3.36 7.11
N ASN A 52 -10.37 -2.54 7.76
CA ASN A 52 -10.41 -2.51 9.22
C ASN A 52 -11.35 -3.59 9.76
N GLU A 53 -11.55 -3.62 11.07
CA GLU A 53 -12.41 -4.62 11.71
C GLU A 53 -13.86 -4.54 11.25
N GLU A 54 -14.28 -3.37 10.81
CA GLU A 54 -15.62 -3.16 10.29
C GLU A 54 -15.74 -3.48 8.81
N ARG A 55 -14.67 -4.05 8.23
CA ARG A 55 -14.58 -4.42 6.81
C ARG A 55 -14.62 -3.23 5.87
N LYS A 56 -14.25 -2.07 6.37
CA LYS A 56 -14.15 -0.86 5.53
C LYS A 56 -12.76 -0.76 4.95
N TRP A 57 -12.68 -0.35 3.70
CA TRP A 57 -11.40 -0.11 3.06
C TRP A 57 -10.74 1.11 3.72
N VAL A 58 -9.49 0.94 4.17
CA VAL A 58 -8.79 2.00 4.90
C VAL A 58 -7.45 2.35 4.29
N GLY A 59 -7.00 1.63 3.29
CA GLY A 59 -5.71 1.93 2.68
C GLY A 59 -5.28 0.87 1.70
N PHE A 60 -4.05 1.02 1.22
CA PHE A 60 -3.47 0.04 0.31
C PHE A 60 -1.96 0.08 0.40
N PHE A 61 -1.33 -0.98 -0.13
CA PHE A 61 0.10 -0.93 -0.42
C PHE A 61 0.38 -1.60 -1.75
N TYR A 62 1.51 -1.25 -2.31
CA TYR A 62 1.95 -1.77 -3.60
C TYR A 62 3.36 -2.32 -3.40
N THR A 63 3.56 -3.58 -3.73
CA THR A 63 4.82 -4.28 -3.51
C THR A 63 5.38 -4.81 -4.81
N VAL A 64 6.67 -4.58 -5.03
CA VAL A 64 7.43 -5.25 -6.08
C VAL A 64 8.23 -6.33 -5.36
N TYR A 65 8.17 -7.57 -5.85
CA TYR A 65 8.76 -8.66 -5.11
C TYR A 65 9.40 -9.70 -6.03
N ASN A 66 10.31 -10.48 -5.43
CA ASN A 66 10.85 -11.68 -6.03
C ASN A 66 11.03 -12.72 -4.92
N LYS A 67 11.82 -13.78 -5.17
CA LYS A 67 11.97 -14.85 -4.18
C LYS A 67 12.60 -14.38 -2.87
N ARG A 68 13.44 -13.35 -2.92
CA ARG A 68 14.25 -12.93 -1.79
C ARG A 68 13.80 -11.63 -1.15
N ILE A 69 13.18 -10.75 -1.92
CA ILE A 69 12.93 -9.37 -1.51
C ILE A 69 11.48 -9.02 -1.75
N ALA A 70 10.90 -8.27 -0.80
CA ALA A 70 9.62 -7.59 -0.97
C ALA A 70 9.88 -6.10 -0.75
N TYR A 71 9.74 -5.33 -1.81
CA TYR A 71 9.96 -3.88 -1.76
C TYR A 71 8.61 -3.19 -1.77
N ILE A 72 8.28 -2.55 -0.65
CA ILE A 72 7.02 -1.83 -0.51
C ILE A 72 7.21 -0.43 -1.08
N PHE A 73 6.73 -0.23 -2.28
CA PHE A 73 6.89 1.03 -3.00
C PHE A 73 5.96 2.11 -2.46
N PHE A 74 4.73 1.75 -2.23
CA PHE A 74 3.72 2.68 -1.71
C PHE A 74 2.96 2.00 -0.59
N LEU A 75 2.71 2.75 0.46
CA LEU A 75 1.89 2.34 1.58
C LEU A 75 1.15 3.58 2.04
N ALA A 76 -0.16 3.55 1.98
CA ALA A 76 -0.96 4.71 2.36
C ALA A 76 -2.21 4.28 3.11
N ILE A 77 -2.45 4.95 4.23
CA ILE A 77 -3.71 4.83 4.95
C ILE A 77 -4.56 6.04 4.57
N ASP A 78 -5.83 5.79 4.27
CA ASP A 78 -6.76 6.86 3.94
C ASP A 78 -6.74 7.90 5.05
N PRO A 79 -6.57 9.19 4.73
CA PRO A 79 -6.54 10.23 5.76
C PRO A 79 -7.74 10.23 6.70
N HIS A 80 -8.89 9.76 6.25
CA HIS A 80 -10.08 9.66 7.10
C HIS A 80 -9.92 8.64 8.23
N HIS A 81 -8.91 7.80 8.15
CA HIS A 81 -8.66 6.75 9.14
C HIS A 81 -7.32 6.91 9.84
N HIS A 82 -6.70 8.06 9.74
CA HIS A 82 -5.44 8.31 10.46
C HIS A 82 -5.68 8.34 11.97
N GLY A 83 -4.63 8.04 12.70
CA GLY A 83 -4.69 8.09 14.16
C GLY A 83 -5.30 6.85 14.81
N GLN A 84 -5.53 5.79 14.07
CA GLN A 84 -6.14 4.57 14.58
C GLN A 84 -5.16 3.40 14.70
N GLY A 85 -3.86 3.68 14.55
CA GLY A 85 -2.85 2.62 14.64
C GLY A 85 -2.80 1.70 13.44
N LEU A 86 -3.45 2.07 12.33
CA LEU A 86 -3.55 1.20 11.16
C LEU A 86 -2.21 1.04 10.46
N GLY A 87 -1.38 2.06 10.48
CA GLY A 87 -0.05 1.97 9.86
C GLY A 87 0.80 0.89 10.52
N SER A 88 0.83 0.88 11.86
CA SER A 88 1.58 -0.14 12.59
C SER A 88 1.02 -1.53 12.36
N ALA A 89 -0.31 -1.65 12.38
CA ALA A 89 -0.96 -2.94 12.13
C ALA A 89 -0.64 -3.43 10.73
N THR A 90 -0.60 -2.52 9.75
CA THR A 90 -0.27 -2.88 8.38
C THR A 90 1.17 -3.35 8.26
N LEU A 91 2.10 -2.69 8.93
CA LEU A 91 3.50 -3.13 8.91
C LEU A 91 3.66 -4.53 9.48
N THR A 92 2.93 -4.84 10.56
CA THR A 92 2.94 -6.19 11.11
C THR A 92 2.40 -7.20 10.10
N ALA A 93 1.29 -6.86 9.44
CA ALA A 93 0.70 -7.74 8.44
C ALA A 93 1.63 -7.95 7.25
N ILE A 94 2.38 -6.91 6.85
CA ILE A 94 3.35 -7.00 5.77
C ILE A 94 4.45 -7.99 6.14
N LYS A 95 4.94 -7.92 7.37
CA LYS A 95 5.98 -8.85 7.83
C LYS A 95 5.51 -10.29 7.78
N GLU A 96 4.26 -10.52 8.11
CA GLU A 96 3.69 -11.86 8.05
C GLU A 96 3.47 -12.32 6.61
N ARG A 97 2.97 -11.43 5.77
CA ARG A 97 2.68 -11.75 4.38
C ARG A 97 3.94 -12.12 3.60
N TYR A 98 5.03 -11.42 3.86
CA TYR A 98 6.28 -11.63 3.16
C TYR A 98 7.32 -12.33 4.03
N ALA A 99 6.88 -13.17 4.93
CA ALA A 99 7.79 -13.93 5.80
C ALA A 99 8.78 -14.71 4.94
N GLY A 100 10.04 -14.67 5.35
CA GLY A 100 11.11 -15.32 4.60
C GLY A 100 11.76 -14.43 3.54
N LYS A 101 11.22 -13.24 3.32
CA LYS A 101 11.80 -12.28 2.39
C LYS A 101 12.38 -11.09 3.16
N ARG A 102 13.40 -10.47 2.55
CA ARG A 102 13.91 -9.22 3.06
C ARG A 102 12.92 -8.12 2.66
N ILE A 103 12.39 -7.40 3.64
CA ILE A 103 11.38 -6.38 3.39
C ILE A 103 12.03 -5.01 3.43
N THR A 104 11.79 -4.21 2.39
CA THR A 104 12.30 -2.86 2.30
C THR A 104 11.13 -1.93 2.02
N LEU A 105 11.09 -0.81 2.73
CA LEU A 105 10.08 0.23 2.51
C LEU A 105 10.73 1.41 1.79
N SER A 106 9.97 2.03 0.91
CA SER A 106 10.41 3.27 0.30
C SER A 106 10.45 4.36 1.35
N ALA A 107 11.54 5.12 1.37
CA ALA A 107 11.69 6.22 2.31
C ALA A 107 10.86 7.44 1.93
N GLU A 108 10.35 7.46 0.72
CA GLU A 108 9.62 8.62 0.20
C GLU A 108 8.17 8.66 0.61
N ARG A 109 7.75 7.76 1.46
CA ARG A 109 6.37 7.73 1.91
C ARG A 109 6.01 9.05 2.61
N PRO A 110 5.01 9.77 2.10
CA PRO A 110 4.55 10.97 2.78
C PRO A 110 3.83 10.60 4.05
N ASP A 111 4.23 11.23 5.12
CA ASP A 111 3.64 10.97 6.42
C ASP A 111 3.53 12.30 7.15
N PRO A 112 2.34 12.90 7.21
CA PRO A 112 2.18 14.19 7.88
C PRO A 112 2.46 14.12 9.38
N GLN A 113 2.56 12.90 9.92
CA GLN A 113 2.89 12.72 11.32
C GLN A 113 4.39 12.62 11.56
N ALA A 114 5.17 12.52 10.52
CA ALA A 114 6.62 12.37 10.67
C ALA A 114 7.22 13.69 11.16
N PRO A 115 7.91 13.69 12.30
CA PRO A 115 8.35 14.94 12.89
C PRO A 115 9.48 15.65 12.18
N ASN A 116 10.18 14.96 11.33
CA ASN A 116 11.35 15.52 10.67
C ASN A 116 11.07 15.91 9.23
N ASN A 117 9.85 16.01 8.89
CA ASN A 117 9.50 16.40 7.54
C ASN A 117 9.60 17.88 7.36
#